data_d132843a908c4f34db3bcda46408c809
#
_entry.id   d132843a908c4f34db3bcda46408c809
#
_cell.length_a   1.000
_cell.length_b   1.000
_cell.length_c   1.000
_cell.angle_alpha   90.00
_cell.angle_beta   90.00
_cell.angle_gamma   90.00
#
_symmetry.space_group_name_H-M   'P 1'
#
loop_
_entity.id
_entity.type
_entity.pdbx_description
1 polymer ?
#
loop_
_entity_poly.entity_id
_entity_poly.type
_entity_poly.pdbx_seq_one_letter_code
_entity_poly.pdbx_strand_id
1 'polypeptide(L)'
;LLVVLVLVSSVGYAQDPRKVWLDYMDKVARPVLSSLAEDRLRETMPVVLSRVVDNKETRSRVTYLEAWGRLLSGIAPWLNSEGGDREEVGLRRLYRSWALKAVANSVDPSSKDYMVWTGAQPLVDASFFALGLIRCPWLWEHLDTVVRGRVVTALRLTRGTVPGYNNWVLFSAMIETFFCKYGYDYDPVRIEYAVRQFSENWYVGDGTFSDGMSYHDDYYNSYVIQPYLSMVVGVAGSRYRAFAEKLDRITRRYAELQERMVNEDGSFPVTGRSITYRCGAFHHLADMAWRGQLPVSLPAGQVRAALTAVIKKTLGAEGTFNSAGWLNIGLHGHQEGLADGYITGGSLYLCSEVFLPLGLGPEDVFWRAPAAPWTSVKVWSGMDSVKADHALDIK
;
A
#
# COMPACT_ATOMS: atom_id res chain seq x y z
N LEU A 1 -47.58 30.73 -30.16
CA LEU A 1 -46.27 30.07 -30.46
C LEU A 1 -45.74 29.53 -29.16
N LEU A 2 -45.82 28.21 -28.95
CA LEU A 2 -45.28 27.51 -27.79
C LEU A 2 -43.82 27.17 -28.10
N VAL A 3 -42.89 27.78 -27.41
CA VAL A 3 -41.45 27.41 -27.50
C VAL A 3 -41.21 26.29 -26.50
N VAL A 4 -41.04 25.06 -26.98
CA VAL A 4 -40.63 23.91 -26.18
C VAL A 4 -39.10 24.02 -26.03
N LEU A 5 -38.62 24.39 -24.85
CA LEU A 5 -37.19 24.28 -24.50
C LEU A 5 -36.89 22.81 -24.24
N VAL A 6 -36.24 22.15 -25.18
CA VAL A 6 -35.63 20.84 -24.97
C VAL A 6 -34.33 21.02 -24.18
N LEU A 7 -34.37 20.80 -22.87
CA LEU A 7 -33.19 20.65 -22.04
C LEU A 7 -32.48 19.36 -22.44
N VAL A 8 -31.49 19.47 -23.33
CA VAL A 8 -30.52 18.38 -23.58
C VAL A 8 -29.62 18.34 -22.34
N SER A 9 -29.96 17.49 -21.38
CA SER A 9 -29.05 17.08 -20.31
C SER A 9 -27.90 16.33 -21.00
N SER A 10 -26.74 16.96 -21.10
CA SER A 10 -25.48 16.29 -21.41
C SER A 10 -25.23 15.25 -20.30
N VAL A 11 -25.55 14.00 -20.58
CA VAL A 11 -25.07 12.87 -19.79
C VAL A 11 -23.55 12.84 -20.00
N GLY A 12 -22.83 13.57 -19.13
CA GLY A 12 -21.41 13.39 -19.02
C GLY A 12 -21.18 11.92 -18.66
N TYR A 13 -20.60 11.15 -19.55
CA TYR A 13 -20.17 9.79 -19.24
C TYR A 13 -19.26 9.87 -18.02
N ALA A 14 -19.73 9.37 -16.88
CA ALA A 14 -18.90 9.25 -15.70
C ALA A 14 -17.68 8.43 -16.08
N GLN A 15 -16.48 9.02 -15.93
CA GLN A 15 -15.22 8.37 -16.28
C GLN A 15 -15.12 7.02 -15.57
N ASP A 16 -14.73 5.96 -16.29
CA ASP A 16 -14.57 4.61 -15.73
C ASP A 16 -13.64 4.69 -14.49
N PRO A 17 -14.13 4.29 -13.30
CA PRO A 17 -13.33 4.33 -12.09
C PRO A 17 -12.02 3.57 -12.19
N ARG A 18 -12.00 2.42 -12.90
CA ARG A 18 -10.79 1.62 -13.09
C ARG A 18 -9.74 2.39 -13.90
N LYS A 19 -10.17 3.08 -14.98
CA LYS A 19 -9.27 3.92 -15.77
C LYS A 19 -8.72 5.07 -14.95
N VAL A 20 -9.54 5.73 -14.13
CA VAL A 20 -9.08 6.78 -13.21
C VAL A 20 -7.98 6.26 -12.27
N TRP A 21 -8.15 5.08 -11.71
CA TRP A 21 -7.16 4.49 -10.82
C TRP A 21 -5.87 4.11 -11.57
N LEU A 22 -5.98 3.57 -12.78
CA LEU A 22 -4.82 3.27 -13.64
C LEU A 22 -4.05 4.52 -13.99
N ASP A 23 -4.72 5.63 -14.32
CA ASP A 23 -4.09 6.90 -14.63
C ASP A 23 -3.29 7.45 -13.42
N TYR A 24 -3.83 7.37 -12.21
CA TYR A 24 -3.12 7.78 -11.00
C TYR A 24 -1.97 6.82 -10.64
N MET A 25 -2.19 5.52 -10.77
CA MET A 25 -1.14 4.52 -10.58
C MET A 25 0.02 4.76 -11.55
N ASP A 26 -0.26 5.02 -12.81
CA ASP A 26 0.75 5.29 -13.83
C ASP A 26 1.55 6.57 -13.50
N LYS A 27 0.88 7.65 -13.09
CA LYS A 27 1.55 8.88 -12.65
C LYS A 27 2.50 8.65 -11.49
N VAL A 28 2.10 7.85 -10.51
CA VAL A 28 2.94 7.52 -9.34
C VAL A 28 4.08 6.60 -9.72
N ALA A 29 3.80 5.54 -10.48
CA ALA A 29 4.72 4.43 -10.66
C ALA A 29 5.74 4.62 -11.79
N ARG A 30 5.32 5.29 -12.88
CA ARG A 30 6.13 5.40 -14.09
C ARG A 30 7.52 5.99 -13.86
N PRO A 31 7.70 7.14 -13.17
CA PRO A 31 9.03 7.73 -13.00
C PRO A 31 10.02 6.79 -12.29
N VAL A 32 9.59 6.13 -11.22
CA VAL A 32 10.45 5.21 -10.46
C VAL A 32 10.77 3.97 -11.29
N LEU A 33 9.74 3.33 -11.82
CA LEU A 33 9.88 2.01 -12.44
C LEU A 33 10.66 2.08 -13.76
N SER A 34 10.37 3.08 -14.60
CA SER A 34 11.11 3.27 -15.87
C SER A 34 12.58 3.62 -15.61
N SER A 35 12.85 4.54 -14.69
CA SER A 35 14.22 4.95 -14.37
C SER A 35 15.04 3.79 -13.79
N LEU A 36 14.46 3.02 -12.87
CA LEU A 36 15.15 1.85 -12.29
C LEU A 36 15.37 0.73 -13.31
N ALA A 37 14.41 0.53 -14.23
CA ALA A 37 14.56 -0.43 -15.33
C ALA A 37 15.68 -0.05 -16.31
N GLU A 38 16.02 1.25 -16.42
CA GLU A 38 17.10 1.79 -17.24
C GLU A 38 18.43 1.97 -16.50
N ASP A 39 18.50 1.51 -15.22
CA ASP A 39 19.68 1.70 -14.35
C ASP A 39 20.06 3.19 -14.13
N ARG A 40 19.04 4.06 -13.96
CA ARG A 40 19.15 5.50 -13.89
C ARG A 40 18.35 6.14 -12.75
N LEU A 41 17.82 5.34 -11.81
CA LEU A 41 17.00 5.88 -10.73
C LEU A 41 17.77 6.88 -9.87
N ARG A 42 19.03 6.55 -9.51
CA ARG A 42 19.89 7.48 -8.74
C ARG A 42 20.27 8.74 -9.49
N GLU A 43 20.28 8.69 -10.81
CA GLU A 43 20.55 9.85 -11.66
C GLU A 43 19.32 10.77 -11.78
N THR A 44 18.12 10.20 -11.83
CA THR A 44 16.91 10.93 -12.20
C THR A 44 16.02 11.29 -11.01
N MET A 45 15.96 10.46 -9.99
CA MET A 45 15.14 10.69 -8.80
C MET A 45 15.79 11.72 -7.86
N PRO A 46 15.13 12.87 -7.59
CA PRO A 46 15.67 13.85 -6.66
C PRO A 46 15.69 13.30 -5.23
N VAL A 47 16.78 13.55 -4.51
CA VAL A 47 16.85 13.29 -3.08
C VAL A 47 16.18 14.43 -2.32
N VAL A 48 14.92 14.22 -1.94
CA VAL A 48 14.14 15.17 -1.13
C VAL A 48 14.05 14.63 0.28
N LEU A 49 14.36 15.45 1.27
CA LEU A 49 14.37 15.07 2.69
C LEU A 49 13.46 16.00 3.49
N SER A 50 12.90 15.51 4.57
CA SER A 50 12.23 16.36 5.55
C SER A 50 13.12 17.51 6.02
N ARG A 51 12.53 18.67 6.29
CA ARG A 51 13.25 19.84 6.87
C ARG A 51 13.84 19.54 8.24
N VAL A 52 13.25 18.61 8.98
CA VAL A 52 13.67 18.19 10.33
C VAL A 52 14.36 16.82 10.33
N VAL A 53 15.02 16.47 9.21
CA VAL A 53 15.69 15.17 9.06
C VAL A 53 16.80 14.98 10.08
N ASP A 54 16.79 13.83 10.78
CA ASP A 54 17.76 13.51 11.84
C ASP A 54 19.16 13.22 11.29
N ASN A 55 19.24 12.48 10.17
CA ASN A 55 20.50 12.08 9.54
C ASN A 55 20.40 12.13 8.02
N LYS A 56 20.88 13.25 7.44
CA LYS A 56 20.80 13.51 5.99
C LYS A 56 21.52 12.44 5.16
N GLU A 57 22.72 12.04 5.57
CA GLU A 57 23.54 11.08 4.80
C GLU A 57 22.83 9.72 4.72
N THR A 58 22.44 9.17 5.86
CA THR A 58 21.73 7.88 5.90
C THR A 58 20.44 7.92 5.13
N ARG A 59 19.61 8.98 5.32
CA ARG A 59 18.32 9.11 4.64
C ARG A 59 18.46 9.26 3.14
N SER A 60 19.44 10.01 2.66
CA SER A 60 19.72 10.16 1.22
C SER A 60 20.07 8.83 0.55
N ARG A 61 20.76 7.93 1.27
CA ARG A 61 21.19 6.63 0.72
C ARG A 61 20.06 5.62 0.61
N VAL A 62 19.06 5.66 1.52
CA VAL A 62 17.99 4.66 1.60
C VAL A 62 16.73 5.03 0.82
N THR A 63 16.57 6.29 0.41
CA THR A 63 15.38 6.81 -0.27
C THR A 63 14.99 6.01 -1.52
N TYR A 64 15.96 5.43 -2.22
CA TYR A 64 15.72 4.67 -3.46
C TYR A 64 15.06 3.30 -3.19
N LEU A 65 15.51 2.60 -2.14
CA LEU A 65 14.86 1.35 -1.72
C LEU A 65 13.48 1.63 -1.12
N GLU A 66 13.31 2.77 -0.39
CA GLU A 66 11.99 3.22 0.06
C GLU A 66 11.03 3.37 -1.13
N ALA A 67 11.44 4.12 -2.17
CA ALA A 67 10.62 4.32 -3.36
C ALA A 67 10.28 3.00 -4.04
N TRP A 68 11.28 2.17 -4.29
CA TRP A 68 11.12 0.93 -5.03
C TRP A 68 10.30 -0.12 -4.28
N GLY A 69 10.67 -0.44 -3.03
CA GLY A 69 10.01 -1.48 -2.24
C GLY A 69 8.54 -1.18 -2.01
N ARG A 70 8.23 0.05 -1.59
CA ARG A 70 6.86 0.50 -1.34
C ARG A 70 6.03 0.53 -2.62
N LEU A 71 6.59 1.06 -3.71
CA LEU A 71 5.90 1.08 -4.99
C LEU A 71 5.59 -0.33 -5.49
N LEU A 72 6.58 -1.24 -5.46
CA LEU A 72 6.38 -2.62 -5.90
C LEU A 72 5.24 -3.28 -5.13
N SER A 73 5.22 -3.14 -3.81
CA SER A 73 4.19 -3.71 -2.94
C SER A 73 2.77 -3.28 -3.36
N GLY A 74 2.59 -2.00 -3.67
CA GLY A 74 1.28 -1.44 -4.04
C GLY A 74 0.80 -1.84 -5.44
N ILE A 75 1.71 -1.96 -6.43
CA ILE A 75 1.34 -2.30 -7.81
C ILE A 75 1.42 -3.81 -8.11
N ALA A 76 1.99 -4.61 -7.20
CA ALA A 76 2.22 -6.04 -7.39
C ALA A 76 0.95 -6.84 -7.76
N PRO A 77 -0.21 -6.63 -7.13
CA PRO A 77 -1.43 -7.34 -7.52
C PRO A 77 -1.84 -7.06 -8.97
N TRP A 78 -1.69 -5.81 -9.43
CA TRP A 78 -1.99 -5.47 -10.81
C TRP A 78 -0.98 -6.08 -11.78
N LEU A 79 0.31 -6.09 -11.45
CA LEU A 79 1.31 -6.80 -12.25
C LEU A 79 1.02 -8.30 -12.35
N ASN A 80 0.45 -8.91 -11.31
CA ASN A 80 0.09 -10.33 -11.27
C ASN A 80 -1.22 -10.64 -12.00
N SER A 81 -2.10 -9.64 -12.21
CA SER A 81 -3.44 -9.83 -12.78
C SER A 81 -3.41 -10.05 -14.30
N GLU A 82 -4.53 -10.55 -14.82
CA GLU A 82 -4.79 -10.71 -16.24
C GLU A 82 -6.08 -9.96 -16.64
N GLY A 83 -6.34 -9.84 -17.95
CA GLY A 83 -7.51 -9.16 -18.47
C GLY A 83 -7.34 -7.65 -18.56
N GLY A 84 -8.44 -6.93 -18.77
CA GLY A 84 -8.46 -5.50 -19.07
C GLY A 84 -8.63 -5.22 -20.56
N ASP A 85 -8.81 -3.95 -20.90
CA ASP A 85 -8.86 -3.53 -22.30
C ASP A 85 -7.46 -3.57 -22.95
N ARG A 86 -7.41 -3.25 -24.24
CA ARG A 86 -6.14 -3.29 -25.01
C ARG A 86 -5.08 -2.32 -24.44
N GLU A 87 -5.51 -1.18 -23.94
CA GLU A 87 -4.62 -0.15 -23.36
C GLU A 87 -4.01 -0.66 -22.05
N GLU A 88 -4.86 -1.18 -21.14
CA GLU A 88 -4.40 -1.74 -19.87
C GLU A 88 -3.48 -2.95 -20.05
N VAL A 89 -3.82 -3.87 -20.96
CA VAL A 89 -2.97 -5.03 -21.28
C VAL A 89 -1.61 -4.60 -21.82
N GLY A 90 -1.58 -3.59 -22.70
CA GLY A 90 -0.34 -3.01 -23.22
C GLY A 90 0.52 -2.37 -22.12
N LEU A 91 -0.12 -1.59 -21.27
CA LEU A 91 0.54 -0.93 -20.12
C LEU A 91 1.10 -1.99 -19.15
N ARG A 92 0.35 -2.99 -18.78
CA ARG A 92 0.79 -4.07 -17.88
C ARG A 92 1.98 -4.84 -18.45
N ARG A 93 1.98 -5.13 -19.75
CA ARG A 93 3.13 -5.79 -20.41
C ARG A 93 4.39 -4.93 -20.31
N LEU A 94 4.28 -3.63 -20.53
CA LEU A 94 5.40 -2.69 -20.37
C LEU A 94 5.92 -2.68 -18.94
N TYR A 95 5.03 -2.57 -17.97
CA TYR A 95 5.36 -2.54 -16.54
C TYR A 95 5.96 -3.86 -16.04
N ARG A 96 5.48 -5.00 -16.52
CA ARG A 96 6.08 -6.31 -16.26
C ARG A 96 7.53 -6.38 -16.76
N SER A 97 7.79 -5.86 -17.96
CA SER A 97 9.15 -5.78 -18.48
C SER A 97 10.07 -4.88 -17.66
N TRP A 98 9.56 -3.72 -17.25
CA TRP A 98 10.29 -2.81 -16.36
C TRP A 98 10.52 -3.42 -14.98
N ALA A 99 9.53 -4.07 -14.39
CA ALA A 99 9.64 -4.67 -13.07
C ALA A 99 10.72 -5.78 -13.01
N LEU A 100 10.82 -6.64 -14.04
CA LEU A 100 11.89 -7.63 -14.14
C LEU A 100 13.28 -6.99 -14.14
N LYS A 101 13.47 -5.93 -14.94
CA LYS A 101 14.73 -5.18 -15.00
C LYS A 101 15.01 -4.43 -13.69
N ALA A 102 13.99 -3.81 -13.11
CA ALA A 102 14.11 -3.06 -11.85
C ALA A 102 14.52 -3.98 -10.69
N VAL A 103 13.95 -5.20 -10.61
CA VAL A 103 14.41 -6.20 -9.63
C VAL A 103 15.88 -6.53 -9.89
N ALA A 104 16.25 -6.82 -11.13
CA ALA A 104 17.64 -7.18 -11.46
C ALA A 104 18.61 -6.05 -11.06
N ASN A 105 18.35 -4.80 -11.47
CA ASN A 105 19.21 -3.66 -11.17
C ASN A 105 19.28 -3.36 -9.66
N SER A 106 18.19 -3.53 -8.92
CA SER A 106 18.17 -3.28 -7.48
C SER A 106 19.05 -4.22 -6.66
N VAL A 107 19.30 -5.44 -7.15
CA VAL A 107 20.05 -6.49 -6.44
C VAL A 107 21.40 -6.84 -7.09
N ASP A 108 21.76 -6.22 -8.23
CA ASP A 108 23.06 -6.42 -8.88
C ASP A 108 24.11 -5.47 -8.31
N PRO A 109 25.16 -5.96 -7.62
CA PRO A 109 26.22 -5.10 -7.10
C PRO A 109 26.96 -4.28 -8.17
N SER A 110 26.88 -4.64 -9.44
CA SER A 110 27.48 -3.89 -10.55
C SER A 110 26.56 -2.81 -11.14
N SER A 111 25.28 -2.81 -10.78
CA SER A 111 24.30 -1.80 -11.18
C SER A 111 24.58 -0.47 -10.50
N LYS A 112 24.36 0.65 -11.22
CA LYS A 112 24.40 2.00 -10.65
C LYS A 112 23.30 2.19 -9.60
N ASP A 113 22.19 1.45 -9.75
CA ASP A 113 21.01 1.51 -8.90
C ASP A 113 20.99 0.39 -7.85
N TYR A 114 22.14 -0.29 -7.61
CA TYR A 114 22.23 -1.27 -6.52
C TYR A 114 21.75 -0.66 -5.19
N MET A 115 20.78 -1.29 -4.54
CA MET A 115 20.14 -0.76 -3.34
C MET A 115 20.95 -1.04 -2.06
N VAL A 116 20.70 -0.25 -1.03
CA VAL A 116 21.25 -0.47 0.31
C VAL A 116 20.38 -1.45 1.05
N TRP A 117 20.90 -2.65 1.33
CA TRP A 117 20.15 -3.76 1.96
C TRP A 117 20.48 -3.98 3.45
N THR A 118 21.35 -3.17 4.03
CA THR A 118 21.77 -3.29 5.44
C THR A 118 21.45 -2.03 6.23
N GLY A 119 21.06 -2.20 7.50
CA GLY A 119 20.70 -1.12 8.41
C GLY A 119 19.22 -1.10 8.78
N ALA A 120 18.84 -0.17 9.63
CA ALA A 120 17.49 -0.13 10.18
C ALA A 120 16.41 0.16 9.12
N GLN A 121 16.53 1.28 8.39
CA GLN A 121 15.54 1.63 7.37
C GLN A 121 15.48 0.61 6.22
N PRO A 122 16.58 0.05 5.71
CA PRO A 122 16.53 -1.01 4.71
C PRO A 122 15.74 -2.25 5.12
N LEU A 123 15.67 -2.62 6.40
CA LEU A 123 14.79 -3.70 6.85
C LEU A 123 13.31 -3.39 6.55
N VAL A 124 12.88 -2.14 6.79
CA VAL A 124 11.52 -1.68 6.51
C VAL A 124 11.20 -1.86 5.03
N ASP A 125 12.03 -1.30 4.17
CA ASP A 125 11.72 -1.19 2.74
C ASP A 125 12.01 -2.49 1.98
N ALA A 126 12.96 -3.30 2.43
CA ALA A 126 13.13 -4.68 1.98
C ALA A 126 11.91 -5.55 2.31
N SER A 127 11.21 -5.29 3.41
CA SER A 127 9.98 -6.01 3.74
C SER A 127 8.84 -5.67 2.80
N PHE A 128 8.69 -4.41 2.38
CA PHE A 128 7.75 -4.02 1.32
C PHE A 128 8.12 -4.65 -0.02
N PHE A 129 9.40 -4.66 -0.37
CA PHE A 129 9.89 -5.35 -1.57
C PHE A 129 9.55 -6.85 -1.53
N ALA A 130 9.79 -7.53 -0.40
CA ALA A 130 9.41 -8.93 -0.19
C ALA A 130 7.89 -9.14 -0.29
N LEU A 131 7.08 -8.24 0.31
CA LEU A 131 5.62 -8.25 0.20
C LEU A 131 5.17 -8.12 -1.25
N GLY A 132 5.80 -7.23 -2.02
CA GLY A 132 5.53 -7.08 -3.46
C GLY A 132 5.79 -8.38 -4.23
N LEU A 133 6.90 -9.06 -3.98
CA LEU A 133 7.21 -10.37 -4.60
C LEU A 133 6.22 -11.47 -4.15
N ILE A 134 5.76 -11.44 -2.89
CA ILE A 134 4.72 -12.37 -2.40
C ILE A 134 3.39 -12.12 -3.13
N ARG A 135 3.01 -10.86 -3.34
CA ARG A 135 1.77 -10.43 -4.00
C ARG A 135 1.79 -10.64 -5.53
N CYS A 136 2.99 -10.75 -6.12
CA CYS A 136 3.16 -10.98 -7.55
C CYS A 136 3.99 -12.24 -7.84
N PRO A 137 3.43 -13.47 -7.66
CA PRO A 137 4.10 -14.72 -8.04
C PRO A 137 4.61 -14.70 -9.49
N TRP A 138 3.85 -14.11 -10.42
CA TRP A 138 4.26 -13.97 -11.80
C TRP A 138 5.65 -13.32 -11.90
N LEU A 139 5.91 -12.24 -11.19
CA LEU A 139 7.22 -11.56 -11.23
C LEU A 139 8.33 -12.47 -10.72
N TRP A 140 8.11 -13.13 -9.58
CA TRP A 140 9.08 -14.09 -9.02
C TRP A 140 9.41 -15.22 -9.98
N GLU A 141 8.40 -15.81 -10.62
CA GLU A 141 8.53 -16.94 -11.54
C GLU A 141 9.25 -16.58 -12.84
N HIS A 142 9.21 -15.31 -13.26
CA HIS A 142 9.87 -14.83 -14.49
C HIS A 142 11.27 -14.23 -14.27
N LEU A 143 11.74 -14.13 -13.02
CA LEU A 143 13.14 -13.80 -12.75
C LEU A 143 14.03 -14.97 -13.12
N ASP A 144 15.19 -14.69 -13.69
CA ASP A 144 16.21 -15.73 -13.89
C ASP A 144 16.83 -16.20 -12.56
N THR A 145 17.50 -17.33 -12.57
CA THR A 145 18.05 -17.98 -11.37
C THR A 145 19.11 -17.13 -10.67
N VAL A 146 19.91 -16.37 -11.43
CA VAL A 146 20.96 -15.50 -10.87
C VAL A 146 20.30 -14.35 -10.10
N VAL A 147 19.32 -13.70 -10.71
CA VAL A 147 18.57 -12.60 -10.06
C VAL A 147 17.83 -13.10 -8.83
N ARG A 148 17.17 -14.27 -8.88
CA ARG A 148 16.53 -14.87 -7.69
C ARG A 148 17.56 -15.10 -6.57
N GLY A 149 18.73 -15.63 -6.88
CA GLY A 149 19.80 -15.83 -5.91
C GLY A 149 20.27 -14.52 -5.27
N ARG A 150 20.40 -13.45 -6.07
CA ARG A 150 20.74 -12.10 -5.59
C ARG A 150 19.64 -11.51 -4.69
N VAL A 151 18.36 -11.67 -5.06
CA VAL A 151 17.24 -11.26 -4.19
C VAL A 151 17.29 -11.95 -2.84
N VAL A 152 17.46 -13.28 -2.83
CA VAL A 152 17.59 -14.06 -1.59
C VAL A 152 18.78 -13.56 -0.75
N THR A 153 19.91 -13.29 -1.38
CA THR A 153 21.10 -12.75 -0.70
C THR A 153 20.81 -11.37 -0.11
N ALA A 154 20.21 -10.46 -0.87
CA ALA A 154 19.85 -9.10 -0.45
C ALA A 154 18.89 -9.12 0.76
N LEU A 155 17.84 -9.94 0.70
CA LEU A 155 16.88 -10.08 1.81
C LEU A 155 17.56 -10.71 3.05
N ARG A 156 18.48 -11.65 2.90
CA ARG A 156 19.24 -12.22 4.03
C ARG A 156 20.13 -11.20 4.73
N LEU A 157 20.65 -10.20 4.03
CA LEU A 157 21.44 -9.13 4.65
C LEU A 157 20.65 -8.35 5.71
N THR A 158 19.32 -8.27 5.59
CA THR A 158 18.46 -7.59 6.58
C THR A 158 18.38 -8.34 7.91
N ARG A 159 18.68 -9.65 7.94
CA ARG A 159 18.64 -10.47 9.18
C ARG A 159 19.60 -9.97 10.27
N GLY A 160 20.65 -9.23 9.90
CA GLY A 160 21.56 -8.58 10.87
C GLY A 160 20.95 -7.42 11.63
N THR A 161 19.78 -6.92 11.22
CA THR A 161 19.08 -5.82 11.88
C THR A 161 18.12 -6.35 12.94
N VAL A 162 18.30 -5.89 14.19
CA VAL A 162 17.34 -6.15 15.26
C VAL A 162 16.20 -5.13 15.14
N PRO A 163 14.96 -5.57 14.94
CA PRO A 163 13.82 -4.66 14.83
C PRO A 163 13.52 -4.00 16.17
N GLY A 164 12.97 -2.77 16.15
CA GLY A 164 12.39 -2.15 17.32
C GLY A 164 11.23 -2.98 17.88
N TYR A 165 10.96 -2.86 19.19
CA TYR A 165 9.86 -3.57 19.87
C TYR A 165 8.53 -2.85 19.62
N ASN A 166 8.11 -2.82 18.37
CA ASN A 166 6.89 -2.19 17.85
C ASN A 166 6.51 -2.87 16.52
N ASN A 167 5.76 -2.19 15.63
CA ASN A 167 5.41 -2.72 14.30
C ASN A 167 6.61 -3.26 13.49
N TRP A 168 7.84 -2.86 13.82
CA TRP A 168 9.05 -3.30 13.12
C TRP A 168 9.30 -4.81 13.19
N VAL A 169 8.78 -5.50 14.20
CA VAL A 169 8.86 -6.97 14.26
C VAL A 169 8.15 -7.63 13.06
N LEU A 170 7.14 -6.96 12.50
CA LEU A 170 6.45 -7.42 11.29
C LEU A 170 7.30 -7.30 10.03
N PHE A 171 8.20 -6.31 9.95
CA PHE A 171 9.13 -6.22 8.82
C PHE A 171 10.07 -7.42 8.80
N SER A 172 10.62 -7.77 9.95
CA SER A 172 11.44 -8.98 10.10
C SER A 172 10.65 -10.25 9.76
N ALA A 173 9.41 -10.36 10.26
CA ALA A 173 8.54 -11.51 9.96
C ALA A 173 8.17 -11.61 8.48
N MET A 174 7.98 -10.47 7.77
CA MET A 174 7.66 -10.46 6.34
C MET A 174 8.81 -10.98 5.48
N ILE A 175 10.06 -10.67 5.82
CA ILE A 175 11.24 -11.24 5.17
C ILE A 175 11.23 -12.77 5.29
N GLU A 176 10.98 -13.29 6.50
CA GLU A 176 10.92 -14.74 6.72
C GLU A 176 9.69 -15.37 6.06
N THR A 177 8.59 -14.63 5.95
CA THR A 177 7.39 -15.06 5.22
C THR A 177 7.67 -15.24 3.73
N PHE A 178 8.47 -14.36 3.12
CA PHE A 178 8.93 -14.53 1.75
C PHE A 178 9.74 -15.84 1.60
N PHE A 179 10.69 -16.09 2.49
CA PHE A 179 11.50 -17.32 2.44
C PHE A 179 10.63 -18.56 2.63
N CYS A 180 9.70 -18.54 3.59
CA CYS A 180 8.74 -19.63 3.81
C CYS A 180 7.91 -19.91 2.54
N LYS A 181 7.33 -18.88 1.92
CA LYS A 181 6.49 -18.98 0.72
C LYS A 181 7.22 -19.65 -0.45
N TYR A 182 8.48 -19.31 -0.65
CA TYR A 182 9.25 -19.75 -1.80
C TYR A 182 10.19 -20.94 -1.51
N GLY A 183 10.02 -21.58 -0.33
CA GLY A 183 10.73 -22.83 0.01
C GLY A 183 12.21 -22.65 0.34
N TYR A 184 12.62 -21.47 0.76
CA TYR A 184 13.95 -21.20 1.29
C TYR A 184 14.01 -21.47 2.80
N ASP A 185 15.23 -21.67 3.29
CA ASP A 185 15.46 -21.70 4.74
C ASP A 185 15.06 -20.38 5.37
N TYR A 186 14.14 -20.43 6.35
CA TYR A 186 13.56 -19.28 7.03
C TYR A 186 13.63 -19.44 8.55
N ASP A 187 13.62 -18.33 9.27
CA ASP A 187 13.62 -18.30 10.71
C ASP A 187 12.17 -18.26 11.26
N PRO A 188 11.61 -19.40 11.70
CA PRO A 188 10.26 -19.45 12.22
C PRO A 188 10.09 -18.66 13.53
N VAL A 189 11.18 -18.42 14.28
CA VAL A 189 11.12 -17.65 15.55
C VAL A 189 10.76 -16.20 15.28
N ARG A 190 11.24 -15.58 14.21
CA ARG A 190 10.90 -14.21 13.85
C ARG A 190 9.42 -14.06 13.49
N ILE A 191 8.85 -15.03 12.77
CA ILE A 191 7.41 -15.09 12.47
C ILE A 191 6.60 -15.28 13.76
N GLU A 192 6.96 -16.29 14.55
CA GLU A 192 6.28 -16.61 15.81
C GLU A 192 6.30 -15.44 16.77
N TYR A 193 7.45 -14.79 16.94
CA TYR A 193 7.60 -13.65 17.83
C TYR A 193 6.67 -12.51 17.43
N ALA A 194 6.66 -12.13 16.16
CA ALA A 194 5.78 -11.08 15.67
C ALA A 194 4.30 -11.42 15.88
N VAL A 195 3.87 -12.63 15.46
CA VAL A 195 2.46 -13.05 15.59
C VAL A 195 2.02 -13.06 17.05
N ARG A 196 2.86 -13.58 17.97
CA ARG A 196 2.54 -13.58 19.40
C ARG A 196 2.40 -12.19 20.00
N GLN A 197 3.29 -11.25 19.64
CA GLN A 197 3.18 -9.90 20.18
C GLN A 197 1.81 -9.28 19.85
N PHE A 198 1.35 -9.41 18.61
CA PHE A 198 0.06 -8.85 18.21
C PHE A 198 -1.13 -9.66 18.72
N SER A 199 -1.04 -10.99 18.76
CA SER A 199 -2.17 -11.84 19.19
C SER A 199 -2.39 -11.83 20.70
N GLU A 200 -1.31 -11.74 21.51
CA GLU A 200 -1.34 -11.91 22.94
C GLU A 200 -1.18 -10.60 23.73
N ASN A 201 -0.42 -9.62 23.20
CA ASN A 201 -0.02 -8.45 23.98
C ASN A 201 -0.49 -7.11 23.41
N TRP A 202 -0.63 -6.96 22.08
CA TRP A 202 -0.82 -5.65 21.45
C TRP A 202 -2.21 -5.41 20.86
N TYR A 203 -3.15 -6.33 21.02
CA TYR A 203 -4.54 -6.05 20.68
C TYR A 203 -5.19 -5.18 21.75
N VAL A 204 -5.66 -3.99 21.36
CA VAL A 204 -6.24 -3.00 22.30
C VAL A 204 -7.76 -2.93 22.26
N GLY A 205 -8.40 -3.70 21.37
CA GLY A 205 -9.86 -3.74 21.24
C GLY A 205 -10.38 -3.04 19.99
N ASP A 206 -11.65 -3.22 19.72
CA ASP A 206 -12.42 -2.60 18.63
C ASP A 206 -11.70 -2.58 17.27
N GLY A 207 -11.13 -3.72 16.88
CA GLY A 207 -10.45 -3.85 15.59
C GLY A 207 -9.06 -3.22 15.52
N THR A 208 -8.46 -2.79 16.64
CA THR A 208 -7.22 -1.99 16.65
C THR A 208 -6.11 -2.67 17.44
N PHE A 209 -4.87 -2.52 16.96
CA PHE A 209 -3.66 -2.93 17.65
C PHE A 209 -2.85 -1.71 18.09
N SER A 210 -2.14 -1.83 19.23
CA SER A 210 -1.09 -0.88 19.59
C SER A 210 0.17 -1.10 18.75
N ASP A 211 1.01 -0.08 18.70
CA ASP A 211 2.32 -0.12 18.05
C ASP A 211 3.42 -0.35 19.07
N GLY A 212 3.58 -1.61 19.49
CA GLY A 212 4.38 -1.97 20.65
C GLY A 212 3.60 -1.77 21.95
N MET A 213 4.30 -1.35 23.00
CA MET A 213 3.71 -1.18 24.34
C MET A 213 2.75 0.01 24.46
N SER A 214 2.77 0.93 23.51
CA SER A 214 1.96 2.14 23.54
C SER A 214 0.98 2.18 22.38
N TYR A 215 -0.26 2.56 22.65
CA TYR A 215 -1.23 2.87 21.62
C TYR A 215 -0.95 4.28 21.07
N HIS A 216 -1.00 4.38 19.74
CA HIS A 216 -0.93 5.65 19.02
C HIS A 216 -2.15 5.76 18.11
N ASP A 217 -2.86 6.88 18.17
CA ASP A 217 -3.94 7.18 17.25
C ASP A 217 -3.36 7.71 15.93
N ASP A 218 -2.95 6.76 15.10
CA ASP A 218 -2.35 6.98 13.79
C ASP A 218 -2.79 5.89 12.78
N TYR A 219 -2.31 5.99 11.55
CA TYR A 219 -2.69 5.04 10.49
C TYR A 219 -1.79 3.79 10.41
N TYR A 220 -0.95 3.48 11.43
CA TYR A 220 -0.06 2.31 11.35
C TYR A 220 -0.78 0.97 11.36
N ASN A 221 -1.98 0.90 11.94
CA ASN A 221 -2.85 -0.27 11.76
C ASN A 221 -3.13 -0.55 10.28
N SER A 222 -3.26 0.49 9.46
CA SER A 222 -3.46 0.40 8.02
C SER A 222 -2.17 0.31 7.22
N TYR A 223 -1.19 1.19 7.51
CA TYR A 223 0.05 1.22 6.73
C TYR A 223 0.80 -0.12 6.75
N VAL A 224 0.81 -0.80 7.91
CA VAL A 224 1.66 -1.96 8.15
C VAL A 224 0.93 -3.07 8.91
N ILE A 225 0.40 -2.80 10.12
CA ILE A 225 0.11 -3.84 11.11
C ILE A 225 -0.85 -4.90 10.55
N GLN A 226 -2.04 -4.51 10.14
CA GLN A 226 -3.07 -5.46 9.71
C GLN A 226 -2.79 -6.12 8.36
N PRO A 227 -2.34 -5.40 7.30
CA PRO A 227 -1.97 -6.04 6.04
C PRO A 227 -0.82 -7.04 6.19
N TYR A 228 0.20 -6.70 7.01
CA TYR A 228 1.34 -7.59 7.25
C TYR A 228 0.94 -8.82 8.06
N LEU A 229 0.21 -8.65 9.17
CA LEU A 229 -0.31 -9.78 9.95
C LEU A 229 -1.13 -10.73 9.08
N SER A 230 -2.02 -10.18 8.26
CA SER A 230 -2.86 -10.96 7.35
C SER A 230 -2.02 -11.78 6.36
N MET A 231 -0.98 -11.17 5.79
CA MET A 231 -0.08 -11.86 4.85
C MET A 231 0.76 -12.92 5.56
N VAL A 232 1.38 -12.59 6.70
CA VAL A 232 2.20 -13.51 7.50
C VAL A 232 1.39 -14.73 7.93
N VAL A 233 0.22 -14.50 8.53
CA VAL A 233 -0.66 -15.57 9.01
C VAL A 233 -1.19 -16.41 7.84
N GLY A 234 -1.55 -15.77 6.72
CA GLY A 234 -2.04 -16.46 5.53
C GLY A 234 -0.99 -17.40 4.90
N VAL A 235 0.26 -16.99 4.83
CA VAL A 235 1.37 -17.83 4.30
C VAL A 235 1.79 -18.91 5.28
N ALA A 236 1.86 -18.59 6.58
CA ALA A 236 2.24 -19.56 7.63
C ALA A 236 1.17 -20.65 7.88
N GLY A 237 -0.05 -20.45 7.40
CA GLY A 237 -1.08 -21.47 7.26
C GLY A 237 -1.66 -21.97 8.58
N SER A 238 -1.88 -23.30 8.67
CA SER A 238 -2.66 -23.95 9.75
C SER A 238 -2.11 -23.74 11.16
N ARG A 239 -0.82 -23.40 11.30
CA ARG A 239 -0.18 -23.13 12.60
C ARG A 239 -0.90 -22.03 13.39
N TYR A 240 -1.44 -21.02 12.69
CA TYR A 240 -2.08 -19.85 13.30
C TYR A 240 -3.59 -19.81 13.08
N ARG A 241 -4.25 -20.94 12.83
CA ARG A 241 -5.69 -20.99 12.49
C ARG A 241 -6.57 -20.24 13.51
N ALA A 242 -6.39 -20.49 14.80
CA ALA A 242 -7.19 -19.83 15.84
C ALA A 242 -6.99 -18.30 15.83
N PHE A 243 -5.76 -17.84 15.63
CA PHE A 243 -5.51 -16.42 15.51
C PHE A 243 -6.02 -15.84 14.17
N ALA A 244 -5.95 -16.61 13.06
CA ALA A 244 -6.49 -16.21 11.78
C ALA A 244 -8.00 -15.91 11.82
N GLU A 245 -8.77 -16.75 12.53
CA GLU A 245 -10.22 -16.54 12.73
C GLU A 245 -10.50 -15.28 13.57
N LYS A 246 -9.71 -15.03 14.61
CA LYS A 246 -9.79 -13.80 15.39
C LYS A 246 -9.37 -12.58 14.55
N LEU A 247 -8.29 -12.71 13.81
CA LEU A 247 -7.75 -11.64 12.95
C LEU A 247 -8.74 -11.25 11.83
N ASP A 248 -9.45 -12.20 11.22
CA ASP A 248 -10.50 -11.90 10.23
C ASP A 248 -11.58 -10.98 10.80
N ARG A 249 -12.02 -11.21 12.05
CA ARG A 249 -12.98 -10.32 12.71
C ARG A 249 -12.40 -8.94 12.99
N ILE A 250 -11.16 -8.88 13.45
CA ILE A 250 -10.42 -7.63 13.73
C ILE A 250 -10.26 -6.79 12.46
N THR A 251 -9.79 -7.40 11.39
CA THR A 251 -9.53 -6.73 10.11
C THR A 251 -10.81 -6.21 9.45
N ARG A 252 -11.92 -6.97 9.52
CA ARG A 252 -13.23 -6.51 9.04
C ARG A 252 -13.73 -5.31 9.83
N ARG A 253 -13.60 -5.35 11.16
CA ARG A 253 -13.99 -4.21 12.00
C ARG A 253 -13.17 -2.96 11.69
N TYR A 254 -11.87 -3.10 11.54
CA TYR A 254 -11.02 -1.96 11.22
C TYR A 254 -11.31 -1.39 9.82
N ALA A 255 -11.68 -2.22 8.85
CA ALA A 255 -12.14 -1.75 7.55
C ALA A 255 -13.42 -0.88 7.65
N GLU A 256 -14.36 -1.24 8.53
CA GLU A 256 -15.55 -0.42 8.83
C GLU A 256 -15.17 0.93 9.43
N LEU A 257 -14.24 0.95 10.38
CA LEU A 257 -13.74 2.20 10.97
C LEU A 257 -13.06 3.09 9.92
N GLN A 258 -12.23 2.50 9.07
CA GLN A 258 -11.52 3.25 8.02
C GLN A 258 -12.48 3.87 6.99
N GLU A 259 -13.50 3.13 6.54
CA GLU A 259 -14.46 3.67 5.59
C GLU A 259 -15.20 4.87 6.17
N ARG A 260 -15.54 4.83 7.45
CA ARG A 260 -16.20 5.93 8.18
C ARG A 260 -15.32 7.17 8.38
N MET A 261 -13.98 7.02 8.32
CA MET A 261 -13.04 8.15 8.39
C MET A 261 -13.03 8.99 7.10
N VAL A 262 -13.55 8.50 5.99
CA VAL A 262 -13.57 9.24 4.73
C VAL A 262 -14.68 10.29 4.74
N ASN A 263 -14.31 11.56 4.78
CA ASN A 263 -15.23 12.69 4.69
C ASN A 263 -15.90 12.77 3.30
N GLU A 264 -16.99 13.53 3.16
CA GLU A 264 -17.75 13.65 1.91
C GLU A 264 -16.91 14.07 0.70
N ASP A 265 -15.86 14.86 0.91
CA ASP A 265 -14.95 15.35 -0.13
C ASP A 265 -13.72 14.50 -0.35
N GLY A 266 -13.63 13.32 0.29
CA GLY A 266 -12.50 12.41 0.22
C GLY A 266 -11.33 12.78 1.13
N SER A 267 -11.43 13.84 1.95
CA SER A 267 -10.49 14.11 3.03
C SER A 267 -10.71 13.13 4.19
N PHE A 268 -9.73 13.07 5.11
CA PHE A 268 -9.79 12.21 6.29
C PHE A 268 -9.03 12.86 7.45
N PRO A 269 -9.18 12.41 8.70
CA PRO A 269 -8.51 12.99 9.85
C PRO A 269 -7.00 13.11 9.67
N VAL A 270 -6.45 14.29 9.91
CA VAL A 270 -5.00 14.56 9.87
C VAL A 270 -4.45 14.29 11.25
N THR A 271 -4.23 13.01 11.57
CA THR A 271 -3.75 12.56 12.87
C THR A 271 -2.55 11.63 12.72
N GLY A 272 -1.71 11.63 13.74
CA GLY A 272 -0.55 10.74 13.82
C GLY A 272 0.59 11.10 12.87
N ARG A 273 1.61 10.27 12.91
CA ARG A 273 2.84 10.38 12.11
C ARG A 273 2.63 9.82 10.70
N SER A 274 3.56 10.14 9.81
CA SER A 274 3.61 9.61 8.43
C SER A 274 2.42 10.00 7.55
N ILE A 275 1.69 11.05 7.88
CA ILE A 275 0.50 11.46 7.14
C ILE A 275 0.80 11.82 5.66
N THR A 276 2.07 12.12 5.35
CA THR A 276 2.56 12.38 4.00
C THR A 276 2.52 11.15 3.08
N TYR A 277 2.19 9.96 3.60
CA TYR A 277 1.92 8.77 2.77
C TYR A 277 0.56 8.84 2.07
N ARG A 278 -0.20 9.93 2.24
CA ARG A 278 -1.43 10.24 1.48
C ARG A 278 -2.46 9.11 1.55
N CYS A 279 -2.99 8.72 0.39
CA CYS A 279 -3.96 7.62 0.25
C CYS A 279 -3.43 6.26 0.73
N GLY A 280 -2.13 6.11 0.99
CA GLY A 280 -1.58 4.95 1.69
C GLY A 280 -2.18 4.74 3.08
N ALA A 281 -2.76 5.77 3.70
CA ALA A 281 -3.55 5.66 4.94
C ALA A 281 -4.69 4.64 4.84
N PHE A 282 -5.12 4.30 3.62
CA PHE A 282 -6.17 3.32 3.34
C PHE A 282 -5.65 2.01 2.75
N HIS A 283 -4.36 1.69 2.96
CA HIS A 283 -3.76 0.42 2.55
C HIS A 283 -4.59 -0.77 3.01
N HIS A 284 -5.00 -0.80 4.29
CA HIS A 284 -5.78 -1.90 4.83
C HIS A 284 -7.14 -2.06 4.14
N LEU A 285 -7.89 -0.97 3.94
CA LEU A 285 -9.20 -1.02 3.27
C LEU A 285 -9.06 -1.50 1.81
N ALA A 286 -8.00 -1.07 1.12
CA ALA A 286 -7.66 -1.52 -0.21
C ALA A 286 -7.24 -3.01 -0.25
N ASP A 287 -6.47 -3.47 0.74
CA ASP A 287 -6.07 -4.87 0.91
C ASP A 287 -7.29 -5.78 1.16
N MET A 288 -8.22 -5.36 2.02
CA MET A 288 -9.46 -6.07 2.27
C MET A 288 -10.33 -6.18 1.01
N ALA A 289 -10.41 -5.11 0.22
CA ALA A 289 -11.13 -5.12 -1.06
C ALA A 289 -10.47 -6.07 -2.05
N TRP A 290 -9.15 -5.99 -2.22
CA TRP A 290 -8.40 -6.87 -3.13
C TRP A 290 -8.52 -8.35 -2.77
N ARG A 291 -8.48 -8.68 -1.48
CA ARG A 291 -8.61 -10.06 -1.01
C ARG A 291 -10.05 -10.59 -0.99
N GLY A 292 -11.05 -9.77 -1.37
CA GLY A 292 -12.46 -10.15 -1.31
C GLY A 292 -12.97 -10.37 0.12
N GLN A 293 -12.39 -9.69 1.11
CA GLN A 293 -12.68 -9.87 2.54
C GLN A 293 -13.41 -8.68 3.18
N LEU A 294 -13.97 -7.79 2.37
CA LEU A 294 -14.80 -6.70 2.89
C LEU A 294 -15.96 -7.27 3.73
N PRO A 295 -16.29 -6.64 4.88
CA PRO A 295 -17.48 -7.03 5.64
C PRO A 295 -18.76 -6.75 4.84
N VAL A 296 -19.83 -7.50 5.13
CA VAL A 296 -21.12 -7.36 4.45
C VAL A 296 -21.68 -5.93 4.56
N SER A 297 -21.35 -5.23 5.64
CA SER A 297 -21.72 -3.83 5.88
C SER A 297 -21.09 -2.84 4.90
N LEU A 298 -20.03 -3.24 4.19
CA LEU A 298 -19.28 -2.41 3.23
C LEU A 298 -19.38 -2.97 1.81
N PRO A 299 -20.44 -2.65 1.05
CA PRO A 299 -20.56 -3.05 -0.34
C PRO A 299 -19.38 -2.55 -1.20
N ALA A 300 -18.91 -3.37 -2.13
CA ALA A 300 -17.74 -3.07 -2.95
C ALA A 300 -17.83 -1.74 -3.70
N GLY A 301 -18.99 -1.39 -4.26
CA GLY A 301 -19.21 -0.11 -4.94
C GLY A 301 -19.11 1.12 -4.01
N GLN A 302 -19.47 0.96 -2.73
CA GLN A 302 -19.33 1.99 -1.69
C GLN A 302 -17.85 2.21 -1.34
N VAL A 303 -17.10 1.12 -1.09
CA VAL A 303 -15.67 1.18 -0.79
C VAL A 303 -14.88 1.76 -1.96
N ARG A 304 -15.20 1.33 -3.20
CA ARG A 304 -14.58 1.90 -4.40
C ARG A 304 -14.82 3.41 -4.51
N ALA A 305 -16.04 3.88 -4.25
CA ALA A 305 -16.37 5.30 -4.30
C ALA A 305 -15.58 6.10 -3.26
N ALA A 306 -15.51 5.63 -2.00
CA ALA A 306 -14.73 6.24 -0.92
C ALA A 306 -13.24 6.32 -1.27
N LEU A 307 -12.63 5.20 -1.67
CA LEU A 307 -11.22 5.16 -2.04
C LEU A 307 -10.91 6.02 -3.27
N THR A 308 -11.82 6.09 -4.25
CA THR A 308 -11.67 6.98 -5.41
C THR A 308 -11.66 8.45 -4.99
N ALA A 309 -12.51 8.84 -4.04
CA ALA A 309 -12.52 10.19 -3.49
C ALA A 309 -11.21 10.52 -2.77
N VAL A 310 -10.68 9.61 -1.95
CA VAL A 310 -9.38 9.76 -1.27
C VAL A 310 -8.22 9.89 -2.27
N ILE A 311 -8.18 9.04 -3.30
CA ILE A 311 -7.16 9.10 -4.36
C ILE A 311 -7.19 10.48 -5.04
N LYS A 312 -8.37 10.92 -5.49
CA LYS A 312 -8.53 12.21 -6.15
C LYS A 312 -8.15 13.36 -5.21
N LYS A 313 -8.55 13.32 -3.94
CA LYS A 313 -8.25 14.34 -2.95
C LYS A 313 -6.75 14.48 -2.71
N THR A 314 -6.04 13.39 -2.58
CA THR A 314 -4.61 13.40 -2.19
C THR A 314 -3.65 13.45 -3.36
N LEU A 315 -3.90 12.68 -4.43
CA LEU A 315 -3.02 12.61 -5.61
C LEU A 315 -3.42 13.59 -6.71
N GLY A 316 -4.66 14.05 -6.74
CA GLY A 316 -5.16 15.03 -7.70
C GLY A 316 -4.90 16.49 -7.33
N ALA A 317 -4.42 16.75 -6.11
CA ALA A 317 -4.14 18.10 -5.64
C ALA A 317 -2.99 18.75 -6.43
N GLU A 318 -3.12 20.05 -6.74
CA GLU A 318 -2.05 20.82 -7.37
C GLU A 318 -0.77 20.79 -6.51
N GLY A 319 0.39 20.67 -7.14
CA GLY A 319 1.69 20.58 -6.46
C GLY A 319 1.99 19.22 -5.83
N THR A 320 1.14 18.20 -6.00
CA THR A 320 1.46 16.82 -5.54
C THR A 320 2.66 16.24 -6.29
N PHE A 321 2.78 16.54 -7.56
CA PHE A 321 3.92 16.15 -8.40
C PHE A 321 4.71 17.38 -8.81
N ASN A 322 6.04 17.26 -8.87
CA ASN A 322 6.89 18.29 -9.46
C ASN A 322 6.84 18.26 -11.00
N SER A 323 7.52 19.19 -11.66
CA SER A 323 7.53 19.30 -13.13
C SER A 323 8.10 18.07 -13.85
N ALA A 324 8.91 17.25 -13.17
CA ALA A 324 9.47 16.01 -13.69
C ALA A 324 8.64 14.76 -13.32
N GLY A 325 7.49 14.93 -12.66
CA GLY A 325 6.56 13.85 -12.30
C GLY A 325 6.87 13.14 -10.96
N TRP A 326 7.88 13.58 -10.20
CA TRP A 326 8.17 13.01 -8.87
C TRP A 326 7.24 13.56 -7.80
N LEU A 327 6.89 12.71 -6.82
CA LEU A 327 6.07 13.13 -5.69
C LEU A 327 6.78 14.17 -4.81
N ASN A 328 6.08 15.24 -4.48
CA ASN A 328 6.47 16.21 -3.47
C ASN A 328 5.99 15.77 -2.08
N ILE A 329 6.71 16.14 -1.02
CA ILE A 329 6.30 15.90 0.37
C ILE A 329 5.00 16.67 0.67
N GLY A 330 4.01 15.98 1.24
CA GLY A 330 2.74 16.57 1.66
C GLY A 330 1.60 15.55 1.67
N LEU A 331 0.45 15.94 2.16
CA LEU A 331 -0.80 15.19 2.14
C LEU A 331 -1.69 15.63 0.96
N HIS A 332 -1.86 16.93 0.79
CA HIS A 332 -2.66 17.56 -0.26
C HIS A 332 -1.80 18.63 -0.95
N GLY A 333 -1.21 18.28 -2.08
CA GLY A 333 -0.20 19.11 -2.74
C GLY A 333 1.17 19.03 -2.06
N HIS A 334 1.91 20.16 -2.03
CA HIS A 334 3.25 20.28 -1.46
C HIS A 334 3.20 20.91 -0.06
N GLN A 335 3.49 20.14 1.00
CA GLN A 335 3.35 20.53 2.41
C GLN A 335 4.49 19.93 3.23
N GLU A 336 5.70 20.46 3.10
CA GLU A 336 6.91 19.93 3.76
C GLU A 336 6.83 19.94 5.30
N GLY A 337 6.04 20.85 5.88
CA GLY A 337 5.85 20.94 7.34
C GLY A 337 5.14 19.74 7.97
N LEU A 338 4.51 18.86 7.16
CA LEU A 338 3.86 17.63 7.62
C LEU A 338 4.82 16.44 7.72
N ALA A 339 6.08 16.60 7.33
CA ALA A 339 7.03 15.50 7.26
C ALA A 339 7.73 15.28 8.60
N ASP A 340 7.62 14.06 9.14
CA ASP A 340 8.45 13.59 10.25
C ASP A 340 9.92 13.53 9.84
N GLY A 341 10.84 13.50 10.83
CA GLY A 341 12.31 13.55 10.59
C GLY A 341 12.88 12.42 9.75
N TYR A 342 12.15 11.32 9.59
CA TYR A 342 12.57 10.18 8.78
C TYR A 342 12.01 10.20 7.35
N ILE A 343 11.13 11.13 6.98
CA ILE A 343 10.48 11.17 5.67
C ILE A 343 11.45 11.62 4.59
N THR A 344 11.48 10.86 3.51
CA THR A 344 12.18 11.19 2.25
C THR A 344 11.20 11.20 1.07
N GLY A 345 11.66 11.64 -0.10
CA GLY A 345 10.90 11.50 -1.34
C GLY A 345 10.52 10.05 -1.65
N GLY A 346 11.35 9.08 -1.25
CA GLY A 346 11.06 7.64 -1.40
C GLY A 346 9.96 7.16 -0.48
N SER A 347 9.86 7.72 0.72
CA SER A 347 8.83 7.33 1.70
C SER A 347 7.40 7.51 1.17
N LEU A 348 7.20 8.49 0.29
CA LEU A 348 5.89 8.88 -0.25
C LEU A 348 5.23 7.79 -1.10
N TYR A 349 6.02 6.87 -1.66
CA TYR A 349 5.52 5.81 -2.54
C TYR A 349 4.67 4.75 -1.82
N LEU A 350 4.56 4.82 -0.49
CA LEU A 350 3.56 4.05 0.24
C LEU A 350 2.12 4.41 -0.16
N CYS A 351 1.90 5.58 -0.76
CA CYS A 351 0.61 5.93 -1.36
C CYS A 351 0.14 4.92 -2.41
N SER A 352 1.04 4.15 -3.02
CA SER A 352 0.69 3.14 -4.03
C SER A 352 -0.11 1.97 -3.47
N GLU A 353 -0.09 1.74 -2.16
CA GLU A 353 -0.83 0.65 -1.52
C GLU A 353 -2.36 0.77 -1.68
N VAL A 354 -2.87 1.95 -1.98
CA VAL A 354 -4.30 2.12 -2.30
C VAL A 354 -4.71 1.42 -3.60
N PHE A 355 -3.76 1.15 -4.50
CA PHE A 355 -4.03 0.57 -5.82
C PHE A 355 -4.16 -0.95 -5.84
N LEU A 356 -4.07 -1.64 -4.70
CA LEU A 356 -4.20 -3.12 -4.62
C LEU A 356 -5.43 -3.66 -5.36
N PRO A 357 -6.62 -3.02 -5.31
CA PRO A 357 -7.80 -3.49 -6.03
C PRO A 357 -7.66 -3.53 -7.56
N LEU A 358 -6.67 -2.85 -8.16
CA LEU A 358 -6.37 -3.01 -9.59
C LEU A 358 -5.93 -4.44 -9.93
N GLY A 359 -5.49 -5.21 -8.94
CA GLY A 359 -5.22 -6.65 -9.08
C GLY A 359 -6.45 -7.52 -9.32
N LEU A 360 -7.65 -7.01 -9.06
CA LEU A 360 -8.91 -7.66 -9.41
C LEU A 360 -9.17 -7.49 -10.92
N GLY A 361 -9.76 -8.51 -11.54
CA GLY A 361 -10.15 -8.41 -12.94
C GLY A 361 -11.21 -7.31 -13.18
N PRO A 362 -11.32 -6.75 -14.41
CA PRO A 362 -12.27 -5.68 -14.70
C PRO A 362 -13.74 -6.10 -14.51
N GLU A 363 -14.03 -7.40 -14.54
CA GLU A 363 -15.37 -7.97 -14.34
C GLU A 363 -15.68 -8.26 -12.85
N ASP A 364 -14.72 -8.04 -11.95
CA ASP A 364 -14.92 -8.24 -10.52
C ASP A 364 -16.02 -7.32 -9.99
N VAL A 365 -16.75 -7.80 -8.97
CA VAL A 365 -17.81 -7.04 -8.30
C VAL A 365 -17.32 -5.69 -7.77
N PHE A 366 -16.06 -5.58 -7.37
CA PHE A 366 -15.47 -4.32 -6.94
C PHE A 366 -15.54 -3.25 -8.05
N TRP A 367 -15.33 -3.62 -9.29
CA TRP A 367 -15.37 -2.71 -10.44
C TRP A 367 -16.77 -2.56 -11.04
N ARG A 368 -17.55 -3.65 -11.08
CA ARG A 368 -18.86 -3.70 -11.74
C ARG A 368 -20.03 -3.22 -10.90
N ALA A 369 -19.95 -3.33 -9.57
CA ALA A 369 -21.02 -2.85 -8.71
C ALA A 369 -21.28 -1.36 -8.96
N PRO A 370 -22.54 -0.90 -8.99
CA PRO A 370 -22.86 0.52 -9.05
C PRO A 370 -22.12 1.29 -7.93
N ALA A 371 -21.67 2.51 -8.24
CA ALA A 371 -21.12 3.40 -7.22
C ALA A 371 -22.22 3.72 -6.21
N ALA A 372 -21.86 3.65 -4.94
CA ALA A 372 -22.78 3.98 -3.84
C ALA A 372 -22.12 4.99 -2.89
N PRO A 373 -22.88 5.89 -2.28
CA PRO A 373 -22.36 6.80 -1.27
C PRO A 373 -21.82 5.98 -0.09
N TRP A 374 -20.66 6.39 0.46
CA TRP A 374 -20.09 5.78 1.65
C TRP A 374 -20.72 6.37 2.93
N THR A 375 -20.40 5.80 4.07
CA THR A 375 -21.10 6.05 5.33
C THR A 375 -21.19 7.53 5.67
N SER A 376 -20.10 8.28 5.57
CA SER A 376 -20.08 9.72 5.86
C SER A 376 -21.03 10.50 4.94
N VAL A 377 -20.99 10.24 3.63
CA VAL A 377 -21.90 10.86 2.64
C VAL A 377 -23.36 10.55 2.96
N LYS A 378 -23.68 9.29 3.30
CA LYS A 378 -25.05 8.90 3.66
C LYS A 378 -25.55 9.67 4.87
N VAL A 379 -24.75 9.73 5.94
CA VAL A 379 -25.14 10.38 7.19
C VAL A 379 -25.32 11.87 6.99
N TRP A 380 -24.35 12.54 6.41
CA TRP A 380 -24.40 14.00 6.25
C TRP A 380 -25.38 14.48 5.19
N SER A 381 -25.81 13.60 4.27
CA SER A 381 -26.94 13.89 3.36
C SER A 381 -28.30 13.59 3.96
N GLY A 382 -28.40 13.19 5.22
CA GLY A 382 -29.66 12.92 5.91
C GLY A 382 -30.31 11.58 5.55
N MET A 383 -29.56 10.63 4.99
CA MET A 383 -30.09 9.28 4.69
C MET A 383 -30.27 8.47 5.99
N ASP A 384 -31.48 8.00 6.27
CA ASP A 384 -31.83 7.16 7.42
C ASP A 384 -31.57 5.66 7.16
N SER A 385 -30.50 5.35 6.44
CA SER A 385 -30.10 3.97 6.09
C SER A 385 -28.91 3.44 6.86
N VAL A 386 -28.21 4.31 7.61
CA VAL A 386 -27.02 3.97 8.40
C VAL A 386 -27.43 3.60 9.81
N LYS A 387 -27.03 2.39 10.23
CA LYS A 387 -27.25 1.93 11.61
C LYS A 387 -26.21 2.53 12.56
N ALA A 388 -26.58 2.59 13.85
CA ALA A 388 -25.65 2.94 14.92
C ALA A 388 -24.42 2.02 14.90
N ASP A 389 -23.26 2.60 15.16
CA ASP A 389 -22.01 1.87 15.25
C ASP A 389 -21.83 1.24 16.64
N HIS A 390 -21.23 0.05 16.66
CA HIS A 390 -20.95 -0.66 17.89
C HIS A 390 -19.56 -1.25 17.86
N ALA A 391 -18.84 -1.16 18.98
CA ALA A 391 -17.52 -1.75 19.13
C ALA A 391 -17.55 -3.28 18.95
N LEU A 392 -16.46 -3.81 18.38
CA LEU A 392 -16.25 -5.25 18.28
C LEU A 392 -15.80 -5.80 19.63
N ASP A 393 -16.67 -6.57 20.29
CA ASP A 393 -16.30 -7.35 21.48
C ASP A 393 -15.69 -8.70 21.04
N ILE A 394 -14.39 -8.86 21.29
CA ILE A 394 -13.66 -10.11 21.14
C ILE A 394 -13.09 -10.48 22.51
N LYS A 395 -13.69 -11.47 23.11
CA LYS A 395 -13.19 -12.09 24.34
C LYS A 395 -12.03 -13.04 24.02
#